data_43deee32be1421de9060207c319c56fb
#
_entry.id   43deee32be1421de9060207c319c56fb
#
_cell.length_a   1.000
_cell.length_b   1.000
_cell.length_c   1.000
_cell.angle_alpha   90.00
_cell.angle_beta   90.00
_cell.angle_gamma   90.00
#
_symmetry.space_group_name_H-M   'P 1'
#
loop_
_entity.id
_entity.type
_entity.pdbx_description
1 polymer ?
#
loop_
_entity_poly.entity_id
_entity_poly.type
_entity_poly.pdbx_seq_one_letter_code
_entity_poly.pdbx_strand_id
1 'polypeptide(L)'
;ELRELRNQAAKLTSVTAARSAGLVTLAAAPSVTAYDCKHTQSLPGTPVSKPKTSSDGSIKRAFNQTGKVAKFYQQVFNRNSIDDHGMTMMSSVHFGENYNNAMWNGSQMIYGDGDGSIFVDFTRGADVIGHELTHGVTQHSLQLAYNGDAGGLNESVSDCFGSMFRQW
;
A
#
# COMPACT_ATOMS: atom_id res chain seq x y z
N GLU A 1 5.27 13.48 38.33
CA GLU A 1 5.39 13.47 36.83
C GLU A 1 5.61 12.04 36.28
N LEU A 2 6.66 11.33 36.70
CA LEU A 2 6.92 9.92 36.24
C LEU A 2 5.83 8.93 36.68
N ARG A 3 5.18 9.18 37.80
CA ARG A 3 4.08 8.35 38.33
C ARG A 3 2.79 8.54 37.54
N GLU A 4 2.54 9.76 37.06
CA GLU A 4 1.41 10.07 36.18
C GLU A 4 1.58 9.46 34.78
N LEU A 5 2.77 9.52 34.20
CA LEU A 5 3.09 8.89 32.91
C LEU A 5 2.93 7.37 32.98
N ARG A 6 3.33 6.72 34.10
CA ARG A 6 3.10 5.27 34.31
C ARG A 6 1.62 4.92 34.43
N ASN A 7 0.81 5.77 35.08
CA ASN A 7 -0.63 5.54 35.19
C ASN A 7 -1.36 5.77 33.87
N GLN A 8 -0.88 6.69 33.03
CA GLN A 8 -1.41 6.88 31.68
C GLN A 8 -1.03 5.70 30.77
N ALA A 9 0.20 5.18 30.84
CA ALA A 9 0.62 3.99 30.11
C ALA A 9 -0.18 2.74 30.52
N ALA A 10 -0.47 2.58 31.83
CA ALA A 10 -1.30 1.48 32.34
C ALA A 10 -2.77 1.58 31.86
N LYS A 11 -3.32 2.80 31.72
CA LYS A 11 -4.65 3.01 31.14
C LYS A 11 -4.69 2.71 29.64
N LEU A 12 -3.64 3.06 28.90
CA LEU A 12 -3.54 2.69 27.47
C LEU A 12 -3.47 1.17 27.26
N THR A 13 -2.71 0.45 28.11
CA THR A 13 -2.64 -1.02 28.05
C THR A 13 -3.95 -1.70 28.42
N SER A 14 -4.75 -1.13 29.33
CA SER A 14 -6.07 -1.66 29.68
C SER A 14 -7.11 -1.43 28.56
N VAL A 15 -7.02 -0.35 27.81
CA VAL A 15 -7.89 -0.08 26.64
C VAL A 15 -7.55 -1.00 25.46
N THR A 16 -6.26 -1.35 25.27
CA THR A 16 -5.85 -2.34 24.25
C THR A 16 -6.25 -3.76 24.63
N ALA A 17 -6.20 -4.14 25.92
CA ALA A 17 -6.65 -5.44 26.40
C ALA A 17 -8.18 -5.63 26.28
N ALA A 18 -8.97 -4.57 26.45
CA ALA A 18 -10.43 -4.63 26.30
C ALA A 18 -10.89 -4.77 24.82
N ARG A 19 -10.05 -4.38 23.85
CA ARG A 19 -10.33 -4.59 22.41
C ARG A 19 -10.10 -6.02 21.93
N SER A 20 -9.36 -6.85 22.67
CA SER A 20 -9.01 -8.22 22.25
C SER A 20 -10.05 -9.28 22.65
N ALA A 21 -11.13 -8.94 23.35
CA ALA A 21 -12.18 -9.87 23.75
C ALA A 21 -13.44 -9.86 22.85
N GLY A 22 -13.49 -9.01 21.84
CA GLY A 22 -14.51 -9.09 20.79
C GLY A 22 -14.08 -10.11 19.73
N LEU A 23 -14.97 -11.01 19.36
CA LEU A 23 -14.82 -11.89 18.20
C LEU A 23 -14.49 -11.00 16.99
N VAL A 24 -13.21 -10.90 16.63
CA VAL A 24 -12.82 -10.23 15.40
C VAL A 24 -13.26 -11.14 14.27
N THR A 25 -14.45 -10.91 13.73
CA THR A 25 -14.75 -11.39 12.39
C THR A 25 -13.67 -10.81 11.49
N LEU A 26 -12.72 -11.65 11.05
CA LEU A 26 -11.74 -11.25 10.05
C LEU A 26 -12.51 -10.63 8.89
N ALA A 27 -12.34 -9.34 8.69
CA ALA A 27 -12.89 -8.67 7.54
C ALA A 27 -12.45 -9.44 6.28
N ALA A 28 -13.35 -9.57 5.31
CA ALA A 28 -13.01 -10.24 4.06
C ALA A 28 -11.71 -9.64 3.51
N ALA A 29 -10.86 -10.49 2.93
CA ALA A 29 -9.58 -10.01 2.37
C ALA A 29 -9.88 -8.89 1.37
N PRO A 30 -9.16 -7.75 1.44
CA PRO A 30 -9.39 -6.62 0.55
C PRO A 30 -9.32 -7.05 -0.92
N SER A 31 -10.24 -6.53 -1.73
CA SER A 31 -10.27 -6.80 -3.16
C SER A 31 -9.09 -6.11 -3.86
N VAL A 32 -8.45 -6.82 -4.79
CA VAL A 32 -7.39 -6.28 -5.64
C VAL A 32 -7.77 -6.47 -7.09
N THR A 33 -7.56 -5.45 -7.91
CA THR A 33 -7.74 -5.50 -9.36
C THR A 33 -6.48 -5.03 -10.07
N ALA A 34 -6.23 -5.54 -11.27
CA ALA A 34 -5.10 -5.13 -12.09
C ALA A 34 -5.57 -4.67 -13.47
N TYR A 35 -4.89 -3.68 -14.01
CA TYR A 35 -5.15 -3.06 -15.29
C TYR A 35 -3.85 -2.94 -16.09
N ASP A 36 -3.97 -3.04 -17.40
CA ASP A 36 -2.87 -2.86 -18.35
C ASP A 36 -3.07 -1.55 -19.12
N CYS A 37 -2.17 -0.60 -18.93
CA CYS A 37 -2.18 0.69 -19.64
C CYS A 37 -1.63 0.60 -21.05
N LYS A 38 -1.00 -0.52 -21.44
CA LYS A 38 -0.45 -0.75 -22.80
C LYS A 38 0.46 0.39 -23.26
N HIS A 39 1.32 0.85 -22.36
CA HIS A 39 2.25 1.96 -22.55
C HIS A 39 1.58 3.31 -22.88
N THR A 40 0.28 3.43 -22.64
CA THR A 40 -0.42 4.72 -22.69
C THR A 40 -0.48 5.36 -21.28
N GLN A 41 -0.88 6.62 -21.22
CA GLN A 41 -1.14 7.33 -19.96
C GLN A 41 -2.62 7.31 -19.56
N SER A 42 -3.42 6.45 -20.21
CA SER A 42 -4.85 6.32 -19.91
C SER A 42 -5.07 5.43 -18.67
N LEU A 43 -5.69 5.98 -17.64
CA LEU A 43 -6.02 5.28 -16.40
C LEU A 43 -7.51 4.93 -16.32
N PRO A 44 -7.85 3.81 -15.71
CA PRO A 44 -6.98 2.79 -15.13
C PRO A 44 -6.31 1.87 -16.17
N GLY A 45 -6.65 1.98 -17.44
CA GLY A 45 -6.23 1.07 -18.50
C GLY A 45 -7.26 -0.06 -18.75
N THR A 46 -6.83 -1.11 -19.44
CA THR A 46 -7.68 -2.28 -19.75
C THR A 46 -7.72 -3.25 -18.56
N PRO A 47 -8.89 -3.64 -18.06
CA PRO A 47 -8.98 -4.57 -16.93
C PRO A 47 -8.45 -5.96 -17.29
N VAL A 48 -7.72 -6.58 -16.38
CA VAL A 48 -7.15 -7.93 -16.55
C VAL A 48 -8.02 -8.94 -15.79
N SER A 49 -8.63 -9.87 -16.51
CA SER A 49 -9.59 -10.83 -15.92
C SER A 49 -8.96 -11.87 -15.00
N LYS A 50 -7.70 -12.26 -15.25
CA LYS A 50 -6.97 -13.29 -14.47
C LYS A 50 -5.57 -12.82 -14.08
N PRO A 51 -5.42 -11.73 -13.28
CA PRO A 51 -4.11 -11.14 -13.02
C PRO A 51 -3.18 -12.09 -12.24
N LYS A 52 -3.73 -12.91 -11.35
CA LYS A 52 -2.96 -13.87 -10.54
C LYS A 52 -2.22 -14.91 -11.38
N THR A 53 -2.78 -15.31 -12.50
CA THR A 53 -2.25 -16.35 -13.40
C THR A 53 -1.78 -15.78 -14.74
N SER A 54 -1.65 -14.46 -14.85
CA SER A 54 -1.14 -13.79 -16.02
C SER A 54 0.24 -14.33 -16.42
N SER A 55 0.49 -14.49 -17.70
CA SER A 55 1.84 -14.72 -18.24
C SER A 55 2.70 -13.46 -18.16
N ASP A 56 2.07 -12.29 -18.08
CA ASP A 56 2.74 -11.03 -17.89
C ASP A 56 3.25 -10.90 -16.45
N GLY A 57 4.57 -10.72 -16.31
CA GLY A 57 5.24 -10.67 -15.02
C GLY A 57 4.87 -9.43 -14.19
N SER A 58 4.67 -8.28 -14.85
CA SER A 58 4.35 -7.00 -14.20
C SER A 58 2.94 -7.03 -13.61
N ILE A 59 1.96 -7.48 -14.41
CA ILE A 59 0.58 -7.68 -13.96
C ILE A 59 0.53 -8.63 -12.76
N LYS A 60 1.20 -9.78 -12.88
CA LYS A 60 1.22 -10.80 -11.84
C LYS A 60 1.86 -10.32 -10.55
N ARG A 61 3.00 -9.57 -10.64
CA ARG A 61 3.67 -9.00 -9.47
C ARG A 61 2.84 -7.93 -8.82
N ALA A 62 2.36 -6.95 -9.58
CA ALA A 62 1.51 -5.86 -9.06
C ALA A 62 0.32 -6.42 -8.29
N PHE A 63 -0.45 -7.34 -8.89
CA PHE A 63 -1.60 -7.97 -8.24
C PHE A 63 -1.23 -8.71 -6.95
N ASN A 64 -0.21 -9.57 -7.01
CA ASN A 64 0.15 -10.42 -5.86
C ASN A 64 0.76 -9.61 -4.72
N GLN A 65 1.63 -8.64 -5.02
CA GLN A 65 2.28 -7.83 -3.98
C GLN A 65 1.28 -6.85 -3.33
N THR A 66 0.41 -6.22 -4.10
CA THR A 66 -0.69 -5.40 -3.54
C THR A 66 -1.54 -6.23 -2.58
N GLY A 67 -1.88 -7.47 -2.93
CA GLY A 67 -2.61 -8.38 -2.03
C GLY A 67 -1.83 -8.75 -0.78
N LYS A 68 -0.49 -8.85 -0.85
CA LYS A 68 0.36 -9.09 0.33
C LYS A 68 0.44 -7.85 1.22
N VAL A 69 0.56 -6.64 0.65
CA VAL A 69 0.53 -5.39 1.44
C VAL A 69 -0.79 -5.27 2.19
N ALA A 70 -1.91 -5.58 1.54
CA ALA A 70 -3.21 -5.62 2.21
C ALA A 70 -3.24 -6.57 3.41
N LYS A 71 -2.69 -7.77 3.25
CA LYS A 71 -2.56 -8.76 4.34
C LYS A 71 -1.64 -8.28 5.44
N PHE A 72 -0.52 -7.66 5.11
CA PHE A 72 0.40 -7.08 6.08
C PHE A 72 -0.32 -6.06 6.96
N TYR A 73 -1.02 -5.10 6.38
CA TYR A 73 -1.79 -4.12 7.14
C TYR A 73 -2.92 -4.76 7.94
N GLN A 74 -3.59 -5.77 7.39
CA GLN A 74 -4.66 -6.48 8.09
C GLN A 74 -4.14 -7.28 9.29
N GLN A 75 -3.06 -8.04 9.12
CA GLN A 75 -2.58 -8.97 10.15
C GLN A 75 -1.76 -8.27 11.24
N VAL A 76 -0.98 -7.24 10.87
CA VAL A 76 -0.11 -6.54 11.81
C VAL A 76 -0.85 -5.40 12.52
N PHE A 77 -1.71 -4.69 11.80
CA PHE A 77 -2.36 -3.47 12.30
C PHE A 77 -3.89 -3.57 12.39
N ASN A 78 -4.45 -4.75 12.09
CA ASN A 78 -5.92 -4.98 12.04
C ASN A 78 -6.66 -3.97 11.15
N ARG A 79 -6.00 -3.54 10.06
CA ARG A 79 -6.52 -2.56 9.12
C ARG A 79 -7.19 -3.23 7.92
N ASN A 80 -8.39 -2.80 7.59
CA ASN A 80 -9.17 -3.33 6.47
C ASN A 80 -8.92 -2.51 5.20
N SER A 81 -7.91 -2.90 4.40
CA SER A 81 -7.47 -2.18 3.20
C SER A 81 -6.79 -0.83 3.49
N ILE A 82 -6.57 -0.02 2.46
CA ILE A 82 -5.89 1.28 2.53
C ILE A 82 -6.69 2.29 3.34
N ASP A 83 -8.00 2.31 3.15
CA ASP A 83 -8.93 3.26 3.77
C ASP A 83 -9.49 2.79 5.13
N ASP A 84 -9.14 1.59 5.57
CA ASP A 84 -9.71 0.90 6.75
C ASP A 84 -11.21 0.54 6.61
N HIS A 85 -11.76 0.61 5.39
CA HIS A 85 -13.17 0.35 5.09
C HIS A 85 -13.38 -0.70 3.98
N GLY A 86 -12.30 -1.36 3.55
CA GLY A 86 -12.38 -2.42 2.53
C GLY A 86 -12.30 -1.93 1.10
N MET A 87 -11.70 -0.78 0.85
CA MET A 87 -11.46 -0.23 -0.49
C MET A 87 -10.82 -1.27 -1.40
N THR A 88 -11.34 -1.39 -2.63
CA THR A 88 -10.69 -2.17 -3.69
C THR A 88 -9.41 -1.49 -4.13
N MET A 89 -8.28 -2.20 -4.02
CA MET A 89 -6.99 -1.68 -4.45
C MET A 89 -6.78 -1.96 -5.94
N MET A 90 -6.61 -0.90 -6.70
CA MET A 90 -6.37 -0.96 -8.14
C MET A 90 -4.89 -0.76 -8.44
N SER A 91 -4.33 -1.59 -9.34
CA SER A 91 -2.95 -1.51 -9.79
C SER A 91 -2.90 -1.44 -11.32
N SER A 92 -2.39 -0.35 -11.86
CA SER A 92 -2.21 -0.13 -13.29
C SER A 92 -0.74 -0.27 -13.66
N VAL A 93 -0.43 -1.22 -14.54
CA VAL A 93 0.94 -1.50 -15.01
C VAL A 93 1.14 -1.01 -16.44
N HIS A 94 2.39 -0.99 -16.90
CA HIS A 94 2.77 -0.51 -18.24
C HIS A 94 2.26 0.90 -18.53
N PHE A 95 2.37 1.77 -17.52
CA PHE A 95 1.95 3.16 -17.66
C PHE A 95 3.01 3.98 -18.40
N GLY A 96 2.62 4.58 -19.51
CA GLY A 96 3.49 5.41 -20.34
C GLY A 96 4.63 4.62 -21.01
N GLU A 97 5.37 5.28 -21.88
CA GLU A 97 6.60 4.76 -22.47
C GLU A 97 7.81 5.20 -21.63
N ASN A 98 8.70 4.26 -21.28
CA ASN A 98 9.90 4.52 -20.48
C ASN A 98 9.62 5.30 -19.17
N TYR A 99 8.47 5.07 -18.55
CA TYR A 99 8.09 5.78 -17.35
C TYR A 99 8.90 5.27 -16.15
N ASN A 100 9.80 6.12 -15.68
CA ASN A 100 10.77 5.81 -14.61
C ASN A 100 10.23 6.09 -13.21
N ASN A 101 9.01 5.61 -12.92
CA ASN A 101 8.42 5.81 -11.61
C ASN A 101 7.34 4.75 -11.27
N ALA A 102 7.02 4.65 -9.99
CA ALA A 102 5.77 4.12 -9.46
C ALA A 102 5.14 5.19 -8.58
N MET A 103 3.82 5.23 -8.46
CA MET A 103 3.15 6.21 -7.61
C MET A 103 1.75 5.78 -7.17
N TRP A 104 1.38 6.17 -5.96
CA TRP A 104 0.00 6.29 -5.54
C TRP A 104 -0.57 7.64 -6.01
N ASN A 105 -1.59 7.63 -6.85
CA ASN A 105 -2.18 8.87 -7.40
C ASN A 105 -3.37 9.43 -6.61
N GLY A 106 -3.60 8.91 -5.41
CA GLY A 106 -4.75 9.27 -4.58
C GLY A 106 -5.94 8.32 -4.67
N SER A 107 -5.95 7.42 -5.68
CA SER A 107 -7.03 6.44 -5.88
C SER A 107 -6.55 5.07 -6.33
N GLN A 108 -5.39 4.96 -6.95
CA GLN A 108 -4.82 3.72 -7.47
C GLN A 108 -3.30 3.75 -7.55
N MET A 109 -2.72 2.56 -7.65
CA MET A 109 -1.31 2.39 -7.96
C MET A 109 -1.03 2.48 -9.46
N ILE A 110 0.05 3.15 -9.80
CA ILE A 110 0.55 3.29 -11.17
C ILE A 110 1.99 2.81 -11.20
N TYR A 111 2.33 1.95 -12.18
CA TYR A 111 3.68 1.41 -12.33
C TYR A 111 4.18 1.59 -13.76
N GLY A 112 5.36 2.18 -13.88
CA GLY A 112 6.13 2.21 -15.12
C GLY A 112 7.05 0.99 -15.25
N ASP A 113 7.48 0.73 -16.48
CA ASP A 113 8.40 -0.35 -16.80
C ASP A 113 9.87 0.05 -16.66
N GLY A 114 10.12 1.35 -16.42
CA GLY A 114 11.45 1.90 -16.48
C GLY A 114 11.96 2.08 -17.93
N ASP A 115 13.14 2.65 -18.06
CA ASP A 115 13.80 2.87 -19.36
C ASP A 115 14.65 1.67 -19.82
N GLY A 116 14.73 0.64 -18.98
CA GLY A 116 15.53 -0.57 -19.24
C GLY A 116 17.05 -0.39 -19.10
N SER A 117 17.51 0.83 -18.73
CA SER A 117 18.93 1.15 -18.58
C SER A 117 19.29 1.47 -17.14
N ILE A 118 18.66 2.46 -16.55
CA ILE A 118 18.85 2.87 -15.14
C ILE A 118 17.74 2.26 -14.28
N PHE A 119 16.53 2.28 -14.78
CA PHE A 119 15.37 1.73 -14.08
C PHE A 119 14.78 0.54 -14.85
N VAL A 120 14.34 -0.44 -14.09
CA VAL A 120 13.57 -1.58 -14.59
C VAL A 120 12.15 -1.50 -14.06
N ASP A 121 11.29 -2.39 -14.50
CA ASP A 121 9.91 -2.52 -14.08
C ASP A 121 9.76 -2.39 -12.54
N PHE A 122 9.07 -1.34 -12.12
CA PHE A 122 8.88 -0.96 -10.71
C PHE A 122 8.06 -1.96 -9.91
N THR A 123 7.32 -2.85 -10.56
CA THR A 123 6.61 -3.93 -9.85
C THR A 123 7.55 -4.96 -9.22
N ARG A 124 8.86 -4.92 -9.51
CA ARG A 124 9.88 -5.82 -8.93
C ARG A 124 10.28 -5.43 -7.51
N GLY A 125 10.10 -4.17 -7.13
CA GLY A 125 10.39 -3.67 -5.79
C GLY A 125 9.21 -3.91 -4.83
N ALA A 126 9.30 -4.92 -3.96
CA ALA A 126 8.24 -5.15 -2.98
C ALA A 126 8.13 -3.99 -1.98
N ASP A 127 9.27 -3.44 -1.58
CA ASP A 127 9.40 -2.23 -0.76
C ASP A 127 8.80 -1.00 -1.44
N VAL A 128 9.03 -0.82 -2.75
CA VAL A 128 8.40 0.26 -3.53
C VAL A 128 6.88 0.14 -3.50
N ILE A 129 6.34 -1.05 -3.74
CA ILE A 129 4.88 -1.29 -3.68
C ILE A 129 4.34 -1.01 -2.28
N GLY A 130 5.06 -1.44 -1.25
CA GLY A 130 4.71 -1.16 0.15
C GLY A 130 4.75 0.34 0.48
N HIS A 131 5.79 1.05 0.02
CA HIS A 131 5.95 2.49 0.17
C HIS A 131 4.77 3.26 -0.44
N GLU A 132 4.48 3.02 -1.71
CA GLU A 132 3.41 3.73 -2.42
C GLU A 132 2.02 3.45 -1.83
N LEU A 133 1.72 2.20 -1.48
CA LEU A 133 0.45 1.88 -0.81
C LEU A 133 0.36 2.48 0.59
N THR A 134 1.49 2.74 1.25
CA THR A 134 1.52 3.46 2.53
C THR A 134 1.15 4.93 2.36
N HIS A 135 1.47 5.58 1.24
CA HIS A 135 0.94 6.91 0.94
C HIS A 135 -0.60 6.91 0.94
N GLY A 136 -1.21 5.87 0.37
CA GLY A 136 -2.66 5.68 0.44
C GLY A 136 -3.17 5.52 1.88
N VAL A 137 -2.49 4.72 2.71
CA VAL A 137 -2.81 4.58 4.14
C VAL A 137 -2.69 5.92 4.87
N THR A 138 -1.63 6.66 4.63
CA THR A 138 -1.38 7.99 5.23
C THR A 138 -2.45 8.99 4.81
N GLN A 139 -2.84 8.99 3.54
CA GLN A 139 -3.92 9.83 3.02
C GLN A 139 -5.23 9.61 3.77
N HIS A 140 -5.60 8.35 4.04
CA HIS A 140 -6.85 8.00 4.72
C HIS A 140 -6.77 8.00 6.25
N SER A 141 -5.58 8.21 6.83
CA SER A 141 -5.36 8.21 8.28
C SER A 141 -4.97 9.58 8.82
N LEU A 142 -3.82 10.08 8.37
CA LEU A 142 -3.18 11.28 8.92
C LEU A 142 -3.41 12.53 8.08
N GLN A 143 -3.80 12.37 6.81
CA GLN A 143 -4.02 13.44 5.85
C GLN A 143 -2.83 14.43 5.76
N LEU A 144 -1.60 13.88 5.83
CA LEU A 144 -0.39 14.67 5.74
C LEU A 144 -0.28 15.34 4.36
N ALA A 145 0.00 16.63 4.37
CA ALA A 145 0.25 17.36 3.13
C ALA A 145 1.56 16.90 2.47
N TYR A 146 1.64 16.98 1.13
CA TYR A 146 2.84 16.60 0.35
C TYR A 146 3.83 17.76 0.18
N ASN A 147 3.99 18.63 1.19
CA ASN A 147 4.92 19.74 1.13
C ASN A 147 5.59 19.97 2.48
N GLY A 148 6.75 20.61 2.46
CA GLY A 148 7.52 20.95 3.65
C GLY A 148 7.77 19.75 4.57
N ASP A 149 7.78 19.96 5.86
CA ASP A 149 8.05 18.93 6.88
C ASP A 149 7.00 17.80 6.87
N ALA A 150 5.74 18.14 6.58
CA ALA A 150 4.68 17.13 6.48
C ALA A 150 4.89 16.18 5.30
N GLY A 151 5.39 16.69 4.17
CA GLY A 151 5.78 15.88 3.02
C GLY A 151 6.95 14.97 3.36
N GLY A 152 7.99 15.49 3.99
CA GLY A 152 9.13 14.70 4.46
C GLY A 152 8.73 13.60 5.44
N LEU A 153 7.79 13.88 6.35
CA LEU A 153 7.25 12.87 7.25
C LEU A 153 6.44 11.79 6.52
N ASN A 154 5.65 12.18 5.52
CA ASN A 154 4.89 11.24 4.68
C ASN A 154 5.81 10.27 3.95
N GLU A 155 6.90 10.76 3.33
CA GLU A 155 7.93 9.93 2.70
C GLU A 155 8.61 9.00 3.71
N SER A 156 9.04 9.53 4.86
CA SER A 156 9.70 8.75 5.91
C SER A 156 8.83 7.62 6.45
N VAL A 157 7.54 7.88 6.67
CA VAL A 157 6.57 6.85 7.09
C VAL A 157 6.42 5.80 6.00
N SER A 158 6.32 6.20 4.74
CA SER A 158 6.19 5.28 3.61
C SER A 158 7.42 4.40 3.44
N ASP A 159 8.63 4.93 3.62
CA ASP A 159 9.88 4.18 3.62
C ASP A 159 9.94 3.15 4.75
N CYS A 160 9.56 3.55 5.96
CA CYS A 160 9.54 2.66 7.12
C CYS A 160 8.58 1.48 6.89
N PHE A 161 7.35 1.74 6.48
CA PHE A 161 6.36 0.70 6.27
C PHE A 161 6.64 -0.16 5.04
N GLY A 162 7.18 0.41 3.96
CA GLY A 162 7.66 -0.34 2.81
C GLY A 162 8.77 -1.32 3.19
N SER A 163 9.74 -0.86 4.00
CA SER A 163 10.82 -1.71 4.54
C SER A 163 10.30 -2.78 5.49
N MET A 164 9.36 -2.46 6.37
CA MET A 164 8.71 -3.42 7.27
C MET A 164 7.96 -4.49 6.48
N PHE A 165 7.19 -4.10 5.47
CA PHE A 165 6.48 -5.04 4.60
C PHE A 165 7.43 -6.00 3.88
N ARG A 166 8.54 -5.49 3.38
CA ARG A 166 9.55 -6.32 2.70
C ARG A 166 10.17 -7.38 3.62
N GLN A 167 10.27 -7.09 4.91
CA GLN A 167 10.83 -8.00 5.92
C GLN A 167 9.80 -8.97 6.49
N TRP A 168 8.52 -8.64 6.39
CA TRP A 168 7.41 -9.46 6.86
C TRP A 168 7.13 -10.66 5.94
#